data_7477c34e9033894b3247eb7ba2411553
#
_entry.id   7477c34e9033894b3247eb7ba2411553
#
_cell.length_a   1.000
_cell.length_b   1.000
_cell.length_c   1.000
_cell.angle_alpha   90.00
_cell.angle_beta   90.00
_cell.angle_gamma   90.00
#
_symmetry.space_group_name_H-M   'P 1'
#
loop_
_entity.id
_entity.type
_entity.pdbx_description
1 polymer ?
#
loop_
_entity_poly.entity_id
_entity_poly.type
_entity_poly.pdbx_seq_one_letter_code
_entity_poly.pdbx_strand_id
1 'polypeptide(L)'
;NVNPLGLSASVQRSLSEHLDIITSYPDRDYKSLRHVIASYCGTDMDYVVTGNGSTELISLLISQRNARHALVIGPTYSEYERELSLTGGRMSKYYLKEDQDFRLDTEDLRDDLADDIDFLILCNPNNPTSSALTQDELRSLAILCKERNIFIMIDETYVEFAPSVEEIT
;
A
#
# COMPACT_ATOMS: atom_id res chain seq x y z
N ASN A 1 0.48 11.83 9.19
CA ASN A 1 1.73 11.65 9.93
C ASN A 1 2.83 12.53 9.36
N VAL A 2 3.62 13.15 10.22
CA VAL A 2 4.76 13.98 9.85
C VAL A 2 5.99 13.43 10.58
N ASN A 3 7.09 13.23 9.85
CA ASN A 3 8.35 12.81 10.47
C ASN A 3 8.88 13.92 11.38
N PRO A 4 8.92 13.71 12.71
CA PRO A 4 9.37 14.75 13.65
C PRO A 4 10.86 15.09 13.53
N LEU A 5 11.66 14.22 12.89
CA LEU A 5 13.08 14.44 12.65
C LEU A 5 13.35 15.36 11.45
N GLY A 6 12.30 15.66 10.65
CA GLY A 6 12.42 16.48 9.44
C GLY A 6 13.19 15.80 8.29
N LEU A 7 13.75 16.59 7.42
CA LEU A 7 14.55 16.11 6.29
C LEU A 7 15.91 15.57 6.75
N SER A 8 16.34 14.45 6.17
CA SER A 8 17.72 13.99 6.34
C SER A 8 18.72 14.99 5.75
N ALA A 9 19.92 15.07 6.34
CA ALA A 9 20.96 16.00 5.88
C ALA A 9 21.37 15.73 4.41
N SER A 10 21.31 14.49 3.94
CA SER A 10 21.60 14.14 2.54
C SER A 10 20.55 14.67 1.59
N VAL A 11 19.27 14.54 1.92
CA VAL A 11 18.15 15.08 1.11
C VAL A 11 18.21 16.60 1.07
N GLN A 12 18.44 17.25 2.22
CA GLN A 12 18.56 18.71 2.29
C GLN A 12 19.70 19.23 1.41
N ARG A 13 20.86 18.57 1.45
CA ARG A 13 22.01 18.91 0.61
C ARG A 13 21.69 18.74 -0.87
N SER A 14 21.14 17.59 -1.26
CA SER A 14 20.79 17.29 -2.64
C SER A 14 19.81 18.33 -3.22
N LEU A 15 18.77 18.70 -2.46
CA LEU A 15 17.84 19.75 -2.89
C LEU A 15 18.53 21.10 -3.08
N SER A 16 19.45 21.48 -2.17
CA SER A 16 20.17 22.75 -2.25
C SER A 16 21.14 22.81 -3.44
N GLU A 17 21.77 21.69 -3.77
CA GLU A 17 22.75 21.58 -4.86
C GLU A 17 22.10 21.51 -6.25
N HIS A 18 20.81 21.18 -6.35
CA HIS A 18 20.08 20.97 -7.61
C HIS A 18 18.87 21.89 -7.78
N LEU A 19 18.89 23.09 -7.18
CA LEU A 19 17.77 24.03 -7.32
C LEU A 19 17.57 24.53 -8.76
N ASP A 20 18.59 24.45 -9.60
CA ASP A 20 18.55 24.83 -11.01
C ASP A 20 17.55 23.98 -11.83
N ILE A 21 17.26 22.75 -11.39
CA ILE A 21 16.31 21.88 -12.10
C ILE A 21 14.89 22.46 -12.18
N ILE A 22 14.51 23.37 -11.26
CA ILE A 22 13.18 24.02 -11.29
C ILE A 22 12.96 24.87 -12.54
N THR A 23 14.00 25.22 -13.26
CA THR A 23 13.94 26.00 -14.51
C THR A 23 13.61 25.13 -15.73
N SER A 24 13.60 23.82 -15.57
CA SER A 24 13.36 22.85 -16.64
C SER A 24 12.03 22.12 -16.42
N TYR A 25 11.42 21.66 -17.53
CA TYR A 25 10.29 20.73 -17.39
C TYR A 25 10.77 19.42 -16.78
N PRO A 26 9.99 18.80 -15.88
CA PRO A 26 10.32 17.50 -15.31
C PRO A 26 10.32 16.41 -16.40
N ASP A 27 11.08 15.35 -16.15
CA ASP A 27 11.00 14.14 -16.97
C ASP A 27 9.58 13.57 -16.93
N ARG A 28 8.92 13.62 -18.07
CA ARG A 28 7.52 13.23 -18.22
C ARG A 28 7.26 11.75 -17.90
N ASP A 29 8.26 10.92 -18.16
CA ASP A 29 8.16 9.46 -17.98
C ASP A 29 8.77 9.00 -16.66
N TYR A 30 9.37 9.91 -15.88
CA TYR A 30 10.07 9.62 -14.61
C TYR A 30 11.09 8.48 -14.71
N LYS A 31 11.80 8.36 -15.83
CA LYS A 31 12.68 7.21 -16.14
C LYS A 31 13.73 6.97 -15.07
N SER A 32 14.46 8.02 -14.68
CA SER A 32 15.50 7.90 -13.66
C SER A 32 14.93 7.48 -12.31
N LEU A 33 13.82 8.07 -11.88
CA LEU A 33 13.16 7.75 -10.61
C LEU A 33 12.62 6.31 -10.62
N ARG A 34 11.91 5.92 -11.67
CA ARG A 34 11.39 4.56 -11.84
C ARG A 34 12.49 3.51 -11.84
N HIS A 35 13.62 3.80 -12.47
CA HIS A 35 14.77 2.90 -12.48
C HIS A 35 15.35 2.69 -11.06
N VAL A 36 15.51 3.76 -10.30
CA VAL A 36 16.01 3.67 -8.91
C VAL A 36 15.03 2.91 -8.02
N ILE A 37 13.73 3.18 -8.14
CA ILE A 37 12.68 2.44 -7.39
C ILE A 37 12.68 0.97 -7.79
N ALA A 38 12.74 0.65 -9.07
CA ALA A 38 12.78 -0.74 -9.55
C ALA A 38 13.99 -1.50 -8.97
N SER A 39 15.16 -0.86 -8.98
CA SER A 39 16.37 -1.43 -8.38
C SER A 39 16.23 -1.66 -6.86
N TYR A 40 15.61 -0.72 -6.16
CA TYR A 40 15.34 -0.82 -4.73
C TYR A 40 14.36 -1.96 -4.40
N CYS A 41 13.28 -2.08 -5.19
CA CYS A 41 12.26 -3.12 -5.01
C CYS A 41 12.62 -4.48 -5.64
N GLY A 42 13.77 -4.61 -6.30
CA GLY A 42 14.15 -5.85 -6.98
C GLY A 42 13.22 -6.26 -8.14
N THR A 43 12.64 -5.27 -8.85
CA THR A 43 11.67 -5.49 -9.93
C THR A 43 12.11 -4.80 -11.23
N ASP A 44 11.30 -4.95 -12.30
CA ASP A 44 11.51 -4.22 -13.55
C ASP A 44 10.85 -2.84 -13.49
N MET A 45 11.48 -1.86 -14.16
CA MET A 45 10.98 -0.49 -14.27
C MET A 45 9.56 -0.42 -14.87
N ASP A 46 9.18 -1.38 -15.71
CA ASP A 46 7.87 -1.41 -16.34
C ASP A 46 6.73 -1.73 -15.35
N TYR A 47 7.07 -2.26 -14.16
CA TYR A 47 6.13 -2.47 -13.06
C TYR A 47 6.10 -1.33 -12.04
N VAL A 48 6.82 -0.24 -12.30
CA VAL A 48 6.87 0.91 -11.38
C VAL A 48 6.02 2.06 -11.90
N VAL A 49 5.09 2.51 -11.09
CA VAL A 49 4.32 3.74 -11.27
C VAL A 49 4.69 4.72 -10.16
N THR A 50 4.95 5.97 -10.53
CA THR A 50 5.31 7.04 -9.58
C THR A 50 4.16 8.01 -9.40
N GLY A 51 4.04 8.60 -8.21
CA GLY A 51 3.01 9.59 -7.88
C GLY A 51 3.45 10.52 -6.75
N ASN A 52 2.63 11.51 -6.44
CA ASN A 52 2.86 12.48 -5.37
C ASN A 52 2.40 11.93 -4.01
N GLY A 53 3.16 10.95 -3.52
CA GLY A 53 2.85 10.20 -2.29
C GLY A 53 1.90 9.03 -2.53
N SER A 54 1.77 8.19 -1.50
CA SER A 54 0.93 6.99 -1.55
C SER A 54 -0.56 7.30 -1.78
N THR A 55 -1.07 8.42 -1.27
CA THR A 55 -2.48 8.79 -1.42
C THR A 55 -2.88 8.94 -2.90
N GLU A 56 -2.06 9.56 -3.74
CA GLU A 56 -2.34 9.64 -5.19
C GLU A 56 -2.36 8.25 -5.83
N LEU A 57 -1.39 7.41 -5.50
CA LEU A 57 -1.31 6.04 -6.04
C LEU A 57 -2.49 5.17 -5.60
N ILE A 58 -2.91 5.28 -4.34
CA ILE A 58 -4.10 4.61 -3.80
C ILE A 58 -5.36 5.05 -4.59
N SER A 59 -5.54 6.36 -4.75
CA SER A 59 -6.67 6.93 -5.50
C SER A 59 -6.68 6.44 -6.94
N LEU A 60 -5.54 6.48 -7.62
CA LEU A 60 -5.41 6.01 -9.00
C LEU A 60 -5.73 4.50 -9.12
N LEU A 61 -5.20 3.68 -8.22
CA LEU A 61 -5.42 2.24 -8.27
C LEU A 61 -6.88 1.88 -8.00
N ILE A 62 -7.48 2.46 -6.95
CA ILE A 62 -8.89 2.24 -6.60
C ILE A 62 -9.79 2.67 -7.77
N SER A 63 -9.56 3.85 -8.32
CA SER A 63 -10.31 4.38 -9.46
C SER A 63 -10.17 3.50 -10.70
N GLN A 64 -8.95 3.05 -11.01
CA GLN A 64 -8.67 2.20 -12.15
C GLN A 64 -9.30 0.80 -12.01
N ARG A 65 -9.27 0.24 -10.80
CA ARG A 65 -9.89 -1.07 -10.53
C ARG A 65 -11.41 -1.04 -10.59
N ASN A 66 -11.99 0.09 -10.16
CA ASN A 66 -13.45 0.28 -10.17
C ASN A 66 -14.18 -0.93 -9.58
N ALA A 67 -13.79 -1.33 -8.38
CA ALA A 67 -14.27 -2.54 -7.72
C ALA A 67 -15.79 -2.49 -7.51
N ARG A 68 -16.45 -3.62 -7.70
CA ARG A 68 -17.88 -3.75 -7.40
C ARG A 68 -18.12 -3.96 -5.91
N HIS A 69 -17.25 -4.73 -5.28
CA HIS A 69 -17.29 -4.97 -3.84
C HIS A 69 -15.86 -5.08 -3.27
N ALA A 70 -15.44 -4.04 -2.57
CA ALA A 70 -14.14 -4.00 -1.89
C ALA A 70 -14.26 -4.45 -0.44
N LEU A 71 -13.29 -5.25 0.03
CA LEU A 71 -13.07 -5.55 1.44
C LEU A 71 -11.88 -4.76 1.95
N VAL A 72 -12.05 -4.04 3.06
CA VAL A 72 -10.99 -3.28 3.74
C VAL A 72 -10.70 -3.95 5.08
N ILE A 73 -9.45 -4.29 5.34
CA ILE A 73 -9.00 -4.83 6.62
C ILE A 73 -8.78 -3.68 7.58
N GLY A 74 -9.56 -3.61 8.64
CA GLY A 74 -9.59 -2.48 9.59
C GLY A 74 -9.51 -2.90 11.07
N PRO A 75 -9.27 -1.93 11.99
CA PRO A 75 -9.13 -0.50 11.75
C PRO A 75 -7.87 -0.17 10.95
N THR A 76 -7.97 0.74 9.99
CA THR A 76 -6.87 1.11 9.10
C THR A 76 -6.98 2.56 8.61
N TYR A 77 -6.13 2.94 7.65
CA TYR A 77 -6.08 4.29 7.09
C TYR A 77 -7.41 4.68 6.42
N SER A 78 -7.97 5.82 6.83
CA SER A 78 -9.33 6.23 6.44
C SER A 78 -9.48 6.60 4.96
N GLU A 79 -8.39 6.94 4.27
CA GLU A 79 -8.47 7.34 2.87
C GLU A 79 -8.91 6.19 1.94
N TYR A 80 -8.69 4.92 2.31
CA TYR A 80 -9.21 3.81 1.51
C TYR A 80 -10.73 3.86 1.38
N GLU A 81 -11.41 4.10 2.50
CA GLU A 81 -12.87 4.22 2.49
C GLU A 81 -13.35 5.43 1.71
N ARG A 82 -12.65 6.55 1.89
CA ARG A 82 -12.94 7.79 1.16
C ARG A 82 -12.83 7.56 -0.34
N GLU A 83 -11.72 7.01 -0.82
CA GLU A 83 -11.49 6.78 -2.25
C GLU A 83 -12.47 5.73 -2.83
N LEU A 84 -12.75 4.65 -2.09
CA LEU A 84 -13.76 3.68 -2.49
C LEU A 84 -15.16 4.30 -2.61
N SER A 85 -15.52 5.22 -1.71
CA SER A 85 -16.82 5.90 -1.77
C SER A 85 -17.04 6.72 -3.04
N LEU A 86 -15.95 7.15 -3.69
CA LEU A 86 -16.00 7.91 -4.94
C LEU A 86 -16.25 7.04 -6.18
N THR A 87 -16.00 5.73 -6.09
CA THR A 87 -16.19 4.81 -7.22
C THR A 87 -17.62 4.28 -7.35
N GLY A 88 -18.44 4.43 -6.30
CA GLY A 88 -19.81 3.92 -6.26
C GLY A 88 -19.93 2.41 -6.04
N GLY A 89 -18.83 1.70 -5.82
CA GLY A 89 -18.81 0.30 -5.43
C GLY A 89 -19.28 0.07 -3.99
N ARG A 90 -19.61 -1.18 -3.69
CA ARG A 90 -19.90 -1.60 -2.31
C ARG A 90 -18.61 -1.80 -1.54
N MET A 91 -18.61 -1.47 -0.25
CA MET A 91 -17.50 -1.71 0.64
C MET A 91 -17.95 -2.51 1.87
N SER A 92 -17.16 -3.49 2.25
CA SER A 92 -17.26 -4.21 3.52
C SER A 92 -15.97 -4.04 4.32
N LYS A 93 -16.04 -4.29 5.63
CA LYS A 93 -14.88 -4.25 6.51
C LYS A 93 -14.75 -5.57 7.24
N TYR A 94 -13.51 -6.05 7.30
CA TYR A 94 -13.09 -7.06 8.25
C TYR A 94 -12.39 -6.37 9.41
N TYR A 95 -12.82 -6.59 10.65
CA TYR A 95 -12.27 -5.90 11.81
C TYR A 95 -11.26 -6.78 12.53
N LEU A 96 -10.02 -6.31 12.58
CA LEU A 96 -8.98 -6.87 13.44
C LEU A 96 -9.38 -6.73 14.90
N LYS A 97 -9.09 -7.75 15.71
CA LYS A 97 -9.56 -7.85 17.09
C LYS A 97 -8.46 -7.42 18.06
N GLU A 98 -8.82 -6.61 19.06
CA GLU A 98 -7.89 -6.12 20.08
C GLU A 98 -7.33 -7.26 20.94
N ASP A 99 -8.14 -8.26 21.26
CA ASP A 99 -7.74 -9.46 22.02
C ASP A 99 -6.80 -10.39 21.25
N GLN A 100 -6.58 -10.13 19.95
CA GLN A 100 -5.62 -10.78 19.07
C GLN A 100 -4.48 -9.83 18.65
N ASP A 101 -4.20 -8.78 19.44
CA ASP A 101 -3.19 -7.77 19.15
C ASP A 101 -3.35 -7.14 17.75
N PHE A 102 -4.58 -7.04 17.26
CA PHE A 102 -4.91 -6.56 15.90
C PHE A 102 -4.17 -7.31 14.78
N ARG A 103 -3.81 -8.55 14.99
CA ARG A 103 -3.22 -9.39 13.93
C ARG A 103 -4.33 -9.94 13.05
N LEU A 104 -4.05 -10.00 11.76
CA LEU A 104 -4.94 -10.67 10.82
C LEU A 104 -4.74 -12.18 10.91
N ASP A 105 -5.84 -12.89 11.17
CA ASP A 105 -5.90 -14.33 10.97
C ASP A 105 -6.43 -14.62 9.56
N THR A 106 -5.59 -15.20 8.72
CA THR A 106 -5.93 -15.47 7.32
C THR A 106 -6.93 -16.63 7.16
N GLU A 107 -7.03 -17.54 8.12
CA GLU A 107 -8.04 -18.60 8.10
C GLU A 107 -9.42 -18.05 8.51
N ASP A 108 -9.49 -17.22 9.57
CA ASP A 108 -10.72 -16.50 9.94
C ASP A 108 -11.23 -15.64 8.78
N LEU A 109 -10.29 -14.92 8.11
CA LEU A 109 -10.64 -14.10 6.96
C LEU A 109 -11.23 -14.93 5.81
N ARG A 110 -10.70 -16.12 5.56
CA ARG A 110 -11.19 -17.03 4.50
C ARG A 110 -12.68 -17.34 4.66
N ASP A 111 -13.11 -17.57 5.90
CA ASP A 111 -14.49 -17.92 6.22
C ASP A 111 -15.44 -16.71 6.10
N ASP A 112 -14.91 -15.50 6.32
CA ASP A 112 -15.66 -14.23 6.24
C ASP A 112 -15.70 -13.62 4.82
N LEU A 113 -14.92 -14.16 3.86
CA LEU A 113 -14.90 -13.67 2.49
C LEU A 113 -16.20 -13.98 1.75
N ALA A 114 -17.01 -12.97 1.51
CA ALA A 114 -18.19 -13.09 0.65
C ALA A 114 -17.77 -13.36 -0.82
N ASP A 115 -18.56 -14.19 -1.51
CA ASP A 115 -18.23 -14.65 -2.88
C ASP A 115 -18.18 -13.52 -3.93
N ASP A 116 -18.77 -12.38 -3.64
CA ASP A 116 -18.83 -11.24 -4.56
C ASP A 116 -17.77 -10.17 -4.29
N ILE A 117 -16.84 -10.39 -3.36
CA ILE A 117 -15.67 -9.52 -3.16
C ILE A 117 -14.72 -9.68 -4.35
N ASP A 118 -14.35 -8.57 -4.98
CA ASP A 118 -13.44 -8.53 -6.13
C ASP A 118 -12.18 -7.69 -5.88
N PHE A 119 -12.11 -7.01 -4.72
CA PHE A 119 -10.97 -6.19 -4.32
C PHE A 119 -10.72 -6.28 -2.81
N LEU A 120 -9.48 -6.51 -2.39
CA LEU A 120 -9.06 -6.52 -0.99
C LEU A 120 -7.99 -5.46 -0.77
N ILE A 121 -8.13 -4.66 0.28
CA ILE A 121 -7.17 -3.62 0.67
C ILE A 121 -6.59 -3.98 2.04
N LEU A 122 -5.28 -4.12 2.08
CA LEU A 122 -4.47 -4.40 3.26
C LEU A 122 -3.39 -3.34 3.42
N CYS A 123 -3.24 -2.78 4.62
CA CYS A 123 -2.10 -1.97 5.02
C CYS A 123 -1.12 -2.85 5.81
N ASN A 124 0.14 -2.95 5.38
CA ASN A 124 1.14 -3.83 6.00
C ASN A 124 2.55 -3.21 6.00
N PRO A 125 3.09 -2.75 7.14
CA PRO A 125 2.48 -2.70 8.47
C PRO A 125 1.24 -1.81 8.56
N ASN A 126 0.28 -2.21 9.38
CA ASN A 126 -1.00 -1.50 9.46
C ASN A 126 -0.90 -0.18 10.23
N ASN A 127 -1.50 0.85 9.70
CA ASN A 127 -1.73 2.12 10.37
C ASN A 127 -3.23 2.21 10.77
N PRO A 128 -3.60 2.28 12.08
CA PRO A 128 -2.75 2.71 13.20
C PRO A 128 -2.21 1.59 14.10
N THR A 129 -2.53 0.32 13.89
CA THR A 129 -2.30 -0.75 14.87
C THR A 129 -0.85 -1.22 14.95
N SER A 130 -0.03 -0.90 13.96
CA SER A 130 1.37 -1.35 13.80
C SER A 130 1.52 -2.87 13.66
N SER A 131 0.42 -3.62 13.56
CA SER A 131 0.46 -5.06 13.28
C SER A 131 0.93 -5.29 11.84
N ALA A 132 1.64 -6.40 11.63
CA ALA A 132 2.14 -6.75 10.32
C ALA A 132 2.04 -8.27 10.09
N LEU A 133 1.78 -8.64 8.86
CA LEU A 133 1.89 -10.00 8.37
C LEU A 133 3.34 -10.29 7.96
N THR A 134 3.77 -11.50 8.20
CA THR A 134 5.02 -12.03 7.67
C THR A 134 4.90 -12.29 6.16
N GLN A 135 6.05 -12.48 5.50
CA GLN A 135 6.08 -12.82 4.08
C GLN A 135 5.28 -14.09 3.75
N ASP A 136 5.33 -15.11 4.61
CA ASP A 136 4.57 -16.34 4.40
C ASP A 136 3.07 -16.15 4.58
N GLU A 137 2.65 -15.33 5.54
CA GLU A 137 1.23 -14.96 5.71
C GLU A 137 0.73 -14.14 4.53
N LEU A 138 1.52 -13.16 4.04
CA LEU A 138 1.19 -12.39 2.82
C LEU A 138 1.07 -13.28 1.59
N ARG A 139 1.99 -14.25 1.44
CA ARG A 139 1.95 -15.22 0.33
C ARG A 139 0.68 -16.07 0.40
N SER A 140 0.32 -16.54 1.59
CA SER A 140 -0.91 -17.31 1.82
C SER A 140 -2.16 -16.50 1.47
N LEU A 141 -2.20 -15.24 1.90
CA LEU A 141 -3.28 -14.32 1.56
C LEU A 141 -3.36 -14.04 0.04
N ALA A 142 -2.22 -13.84 -0.62
CA ALA A 142 -2.18 -13.64 -2.07
C ALA A 142 -2.67 -14.87 -2.84
N ILE A 143 -2.35 -16.08 -2.38
CA ILE A 143 -2.86 -17.33 -2.96
C ILE A 143 -4.38 -17.41 -2.80
N LEU A 144 -4.90 -17.14 -1.61
CA LEU A 144 -6.34 -17.11 -1.33
C LEU A 144 -7.06 -16.10 -2.25
N CYS A 145 -6.54 -14.88 -2.36
CA CYS A 145 -7.10 -13.86 -3.25
C CYS A 145 -7.09 -14.31 -4.71
N LYS A 146 -6.02 -14.95 -5.16
CA LYS A 146 -5.92 -15.50 -6.52
C LYS A 146 -6.95 -16.60 -6.78
N GLU A 147 -7.13 -17.53 -5.85
CA GLU A 147 -8.12 -18.61 -5.94
C GLU A 147 -9.55 -18.09 -6.02
N ARG A 148 -9.84 -17.00 -5.33
CA ARG A 148 -11.16 -16.32 -5.31
C ARG A 148 -11.31 -15.26 -6.39
N ASN A 149 -10.30 -15.05 -7.25
CA ASN A 149 -10.27 -13.99 -8.26
C ASN A 149 -10.43 -12.58 -7.66
N ILE A 150 -9.87 -12.36 -6.48
CA ILE A 150 -9.84 -11.08 -5.78
C ILE A 150 -8.53 -10.37 -6.12
N PHE A 151 -8.60 -9.11 -6.55
CA PHE A 151 -7.41 -8.28 -6.67
C PHE A 151 -7.01 -7.77 -5.28
N ILE A 152 -5.75 -7.94 -4.91
CA ILE A 152 -5.22 -7.45 -3.63
C ILE A 152 -4.36 -6.21 -3.84
N MET A 153 -4.61 -5.16 -3.05
CA MET A 153 -3.73 -4.00 -2.87
C MET A 153 -3.09 -4.10 -1.49
N ILE A 154 -1.76 -4.07 -1.44
CA ILE A 154 -0.99 -4.03 -0.20
C ILE A 154 -0.33 -2.67 -0.12
N ASP A 155 -0.66 -1.89 0.91
CA ASP A 155 -0.04 -0.60 1.20
C ASP A 155 1.12 -0.80 2.18
N GLU A 156 2.33 -0.64 1.69
CA GLU A 156 3.59 -0.82 2.41
C GLU A 156 4.25 0.52 2.82
N THR A 157 3.47 1.60 2.93
CA THR A 157 3.99 2.94 3.27
C THR A 157 4.88 2.95 4.51
N TYR A 158 4.68 2.02 5.43
CA TYR A 158 5.44 1.95 6.70
C TYR A 158 6.38 0.74 6.81
N VAL A 159 6.64 0.03 5.74
CA VAL A 159 7.48 -1.18 5.76
C VAL A 159 8.89 -0.91 6.29
N GLU A 160 9.47 0.24 5.96
CA GLU A 160 10.82 0.66 6.40
C GLU A 160 10.93 0.89 7.92
N PHE A 161 9.82 0.99 8.61
CA PHE A 161 9.79 1.15 10.08
C PHE A 161 9.62 -0.18 10.83
N ALA A 162 9.45 -1.28 10.11
CA ALA A 162 9.33 -2.59 10.74
C ALA A 162 10.70 -3.08 11.24
N PRO A 163 10.77 -3.68 12.44
CA PRO A 163 12.03 -4.16 13.02
C PRO A 163 12.72 -5.26 12.20
N SER A 164 11.99 -5.97 11.37
CA SER A 164 12.45 -7.08 10.53
C SER A 164 11.83 -6.98 9.14
N VAL A 165 12.28 -5.97 8.36
CA VAL A 165 11.78 -5.73 6.99
C VAL A 165 11.88 -6.99 6.13
N GLU A 166 12.97 -7.76 6.26
CA GLU A 166 13.19 -9.01 5.51
C GLU A 166 12.15 -10.11 5.81
N GLU A 167 11.43 -10.02 6.93
CA GLU A 167 10.37 -10.97 7.29
C GLU A 167 8.99 -10.53 6.80
N ILE A 168 8.85 -9.26 6.36
CA ILE A 168 7.56 -8.64 6.02
C ILE A 168 7.44 -8.40 4.51
N THR A 169 8.54 -8.24 3.79
CA THR A 169 8.57 -7.91 2.34
C THR A 169 8.92 -9.07 1.44
#